data_661872e389099ac7f0c1b149ee012928
#
_entry.id   661872e389099ac7f0c1b149ee012928
#
_cell.length_a   1.000
_cell.length_b   1.000
_cell.length_c   1.000
_cell.angle_alpha   90.00
_cell.angle_beta   90.00
_cell.angle_gamma   90.00
#
_symmetry.space_group_name_H-M   'P 1'
#
loop_
_entity.id
_entity.type
_entity.pdbx_description
1 polymer ?
#
loop_
_entity_poly.entity_id
_entity_poly.type
_entity_poly.pdbx_seq_one_letter_code
_entity_poly.pdbx_strand_id
1 'polypeptide(L)'
;MKKYNISNYVRYKEDLKSVMPKDKPYEEYTRNEMVVKFMPLVEIMARKFSTSDQASGILSILDMLQCGNEALTRAVDKLDWVELRKSQDIEKTLKSFFSKRIKGAIRRRIDMHRGNMRIPEHQLNKIRKDNGKDKKMVTMFFNSIFLSIDAKPNDDDNMMYQLPDKSEPYNIPLLNAYLTSLLKKHLNDREYEVLRLSYGLDCEKHSAKQIAAKLGIDGASNYVRVSELKKQAVNKLIDNVDHSQVLDYL
;
A
#
# COMPACT_ATOMS: atom_id res chain seq x y z
N MET A 1 1.03 14.85 0.24
CA MET A 1 0.70 15.73 1.39
C MET A 1 1.87 15.78 2.34
N LYS A 2 2.40 16.94 2.71
CA LYS A 2 3.53 17.02 3.65
C LYS A 2 3.05 16.55 5.03
N LYS A 3 3.70 15.55 5.62
CA LYS A 3 3.34 14.95 6.91
C LYS A 3 3.42 15.86 8.12
N TYR A 4 4.06 16.99 7.99
CA TYR A 4 4.08 18.00 9.06
C TYR A 4 4.10 19.41 8.47
N ASN A 5 3.41 20.27 9.14
CA ASN A 5 3.50 21.68 8.89
C ASN A 5 4.79 22.20 9.57
N ILE A 6 5.77 22.54 8.77
CA ILE A 6 7.09 22.99 9.24
C ILE A 6 6.94 24.22 10.13
N SER A 7 6.07 25.16 9.79
CA SER A 7 5.82 26.37 10.57
C SER A 7 5.33 26.05 11.98
N ASN A 8 4.35 25.13 12.12
CA ASN A 8 3.84 24.73 13.43
C ASN A 8 4.89 23.99 14.26
N TYR A 9 5.76 23.22 13.60
CA TYR A 9 6.83 22.54 14.30
C TYR A 9 7.93 23.51 14.78
N VAL A 10 8.28 24.51 13.98
CA VAL A 10 9.23 25.58 14.38
C VAL A 10 8.67 26.35 15.55
N ARG A 11 7.40 26.78 15.47
CA ARG A 11 6.70 27.48 16.55
C ARG A 11 6.70 26.65 17.84
N TYR A 12 6.36 25.37 17.78
CA TYR A 12 6.44 24.48 18.94
C TYR A 12 7.83 24.50 19.61
N LYS A 13 8.90 24.52 18.82
CA LYS A 13 10.27 24.59 19.37
C LYS A 13 10.60 25.91 20.02
N GLU A 14 10.14 27.00 19.45
CA GLU A 14 10.33 28.36 20.00
C GLU A 14 9.56 28.50 21.31
N ASP A 15 8.31 28.10 21.34
CA ASP A 15 7.47 28.09 22.54
C ASP A 15 8.10 27.23 23.65
N LEU A 16 8.59 26.04 23.29
CA LEU A 16 9.26 25.15 24.26
C LEU A 16 10.52 25.81 24.87
N LYS A 17 11.33 26.48 24.05
CA LYS A 17 12.54 27.16 24.54
C LYS A 17 12.20 28.31 25.50
N SER A 18 11.12 29.06 25.24
CA SER A 18 10.71 30.18 26.06
C SER A 18 10.21 29.79 27.47
N VAL A 19 9.66 28.55 27.57
CA VAL A 19 9.04 28.06 28.83
C VAL A 19 9.98 27.08 29.58
N MET A 20 11.19 26.82 29.06
CA MET A 20 12.14 25.92 29.73
C MET A 20 12.49 26.38 31.14
N PRO A 21 12.32 25.53 32.16
CA PRO A 21 12.65 25.87 33.52
C PRO A 21 14.17 26.03 33.71
N LYS A 22 14.58 26.88 34.64
CA LYS A 22 15.97 27.04 35.06
C LYS A 22 16.46 25.72 35.69
N ASP A 23 17.76 25.48 35.55
CA ASP A 23 18.35 24.29 36.15
C ASP A 23 18.37 24.37 37.67
N LYS A 24 17.79 23.39 38.32
CA LYS A 24 17.72 23.20 39.77
C LYS A 24 17.78 21.68 40.10
N PRO A 25 17.97 21.32 41.36
CA PRO A 25 17.91 19.91 41.79
C PRO A 25 16.58 19.27 41.39
N TYR A 26 16.60 18.00 40.95
CA TYR A 26 15.40 17.31 40.42
C TYR A 26 14.23 17.23 41.43
N GLU A 27 14.54 17.25 42.72
CA GLU A 27 13.54 17.18 43.79
C GLU A 27 12.75 18.52 43.96
N GLU A 28 13.32 19.63 43.50
CA GLU A 28 12.69 20.96 43.59
C GLU A 28 11.82 21.31 42.38
N TYR A 29 11.83 20.46 41.33
CA TYR A 29 10.96 20.70 40.19
C TYR A 29 9.50 20.41 40.54
N THR A 30 8.63 21.37 40.22
CA THR A 30 7.20 21.10 40.24
C THR A 30 6.86 20.06 39.14
N ARG A 31 5.70 19.43 39.28
CA ARG A 31 5.19 18.46 38.28
C ARG A 31 5.26 19.03 36.85
N ASN A 32 4.79 20.26 36.65
CA ASN A 32 4.73 20.89 35.33
C ASN A 32 6.12 21.21 34.79
N GLU A 33 6.99 21.75 35.63
CA GLU A 33 8.38 22.02 35.25
C GLU A 33 9.14 20.76 34.86
N MET A 34 8.90 19.64 35.58
CA MET A 34 9.48 18.33 35.23
C MET A 34 9.00 17.87 33.85
N VAL A 35 7.71 18.01 33.52
CA VAL A 35 7.19 17.68 32.19
C VAL A 35 7.88 18.55 31.12
N VAL A 36 7.92 19.87 31.30
CA VAL A 36 8.55 20.79 30.34
C VAL A 36 10.04 20.49 30.15
N LYS A 37 10.77 20.21 31.22
CA LYS A 37 12.20 19.85 31.20
C LYS A 37 12.49 18.63 30.31
N PHE A 38 11.57 17.65 30.29
CA PHE A 38 11.75 16.41 29.51
C PHE A 38 11.00 16.41 28.17
N MET A 39 10.29 17.47 27.77
CA MET A 39 9.67 17.57 26.42
C MET A 39 10.68 17.46 25.27
N PRO A 40 11.93 17.97 25.34
CA PRO A 40 12.94 17.72 24.30
C PRO A 40 13.24 16.24 24.07
N LEU A 41 13.18 15.41 25.13
CA LEU A 41 13.34 13.97 25.01
C LEU A 41 12.21 13.33 24.19
N VAL A 42 10.97 13.82 24.34
CA VAL A 42 9.83 13.40 23.51
C VAL A 42 10.07 13.73 22.06
N GLU A 43 10.58 14.92 21.75
CA GLU A 43 10.92 15.32 20.38
C GLU A 43 11.94 14.36 19.74
N ILE A 44 13.01 14.06 20.44
CA ILE A 44 14.05 13.12 19.97
C ILE A 44 13.45 11.74 19.68
N MET A 45 12.53 11.27 20.53
CA MET A 45 11.86 9.99 20.34
C MET A 45 10.86 10.02 19.16
N ALA A 46 10.05 11.07 19.07
CA ALA A 46 9.08 11.24 17.98
C ALA A 46 9.76 11.28 16.61
N ARG A 47 10.87 12.01 16.48
CA ARG A 47 11.66 12.06 15.24
C ARG A 47 12.11 10.68 14.76
N LYS A 48 12.47 9.78 15.66
CA LYS A 48 12.90 8.42 15.28
C LYS A 48 11.79 7.60 14.62
N PHE A 49 10.53 7.92 14.90
CA PHE A 49 9.37 7.27 14.31
C PHE A 49 8.84 7.97 13.05
N SER A 50 9.20 9.25 12.83
CA SER A 50 8.69 10.06 11.72
C SER A 50 9.56 10.02 10.45
N THR A 51 10.56 9.13 10.41
CA THR A 51 11.56 9.09 9.34
C THR A 51 11.03 8.59 8.00
N SER A 52 9.93 7.84 7.98
CA SER A 52 9.33 7.36 6.74
C SER A 52 7.82 7.31 6.83
N ASP A 53 7.17 7.46 5.67
CA ASP A 53 5.72 7.35 5.52
C ASP A 53 5.21 5.96 5.86
N GLN A 54 6.02 4.95 5.57
CA GLN A 54 5.70 3.56 5.91
C GLN A 54 5.73 3.31 7.43
N ALA A 55 6.57 4.04 8.17
CA ALA A 55 6.71 3.85 9.62
C ALA A 55 5.58 4.50 10.40
N SER A 56 5.17 5.72 10.03
CA SER A 56 4.19 6.51 10.80
C SER A 56 2.78 6.53 10.20
N GLY A 57 2.60 6.02 8.96
CA GLY A 57 1.30 6.02 8.29
C GLY A 57 0.76 7.45 8.10
N ILE A 58 -0.49 7.66 8.46
CA ILE A 58 -1.17 8.96 8.36
C ILE A 58 -0.79 9.95 9.49
N LEU A 59 -0.08 9.49 10.53
CA LEU A 59 0.27 10.32 11.67
C LEU A 59 1.35 11.33 11.33
N SER A 60 1.10 12.58 11.71
CA SER A 60 2.09 13.66 11.64
C SER A 60 3.10 13.59 12.80
N ILE A 61 4.21 14.32 12.68
CA ILE A 61 5.17 14.46 13.80
C ILE A 61 4.52 15.10 15.01
N LEU A 62 3.58 16.04 14.80
CA LEU A 62 2.87 16.72 15.90
C LEU A 62 1.94 15.76 16.65
N ASP A 63 1.29 14.81 15.96
CA ASP A 63 0.48 13.77 16.61
C ASP A 63 1.35 12.85 17.50
N MET A 64 2.55 12.51 17.03
CA MET A 64 3.50 11.71 17.79
C MET A 64 4.07 12.45 18.99
N LEU A 65 4.34 13.77 18.84
CA LEU A 65 4.75 14.65 19.93
C LEU A 65 3.66 14.73 21.01
N GLN A 66 2.42 14.94 20.60
CA GLN A 66 1.29 15.04 21.51
C GLN A 66 1.09 13.76 22.31
N CYS A 67 1.14 12.60 21.62
CA CYS A 67 1.05 11.30 22.27
C CYS A 67 2.23 11.05 23.24
N GLY A 68 3.43 11.47 22.84
CA GLY A 68 4.61 11.37 23.69
C GLY A 68 4.55 12.27 24.91
N ASN A 69 4.04 13.50 24.78
CA ASN A 69 3.83 14.44 25.88
C ASN A 69 2.78 13.93 26.88
N GLU A 70 1.67 13.35 26.37
CA GLU A 70 0.68 12.69 27.23
C GLU A 70 1.31 11.55 28.05
N ALA A 71 2.12 10.71 27.39
CA ALA A 71 2.81 9.61 28.06
C ALA A 71 3.85 10.10 29.07
N LEU A 72 4.58 11.18 28.77
CA LEU A 72 5.51 11.81 29.67
C LEU A 72 4.80 12.34 30.92
N THR A 73 3.70 13.08 30.74
CA THR A 73 2.90 13.62 31.86
C THR A 73 2.43 12.50 32.79
N ARG A 74 1.85 11.43 32.24
CA ARG A 74 1.44 10.26 33.01
C ARG A 74 2.63 9.51 33.66
N ALA A 75 3.82 9.59 33.08
CA ALA A 75 5.01 8.98 33.64
C ALA A 75 5.58 9.80 34.81
N VAL A 76 5.51 11.14 34.73
CA VAL A 76 5.89 12.03 35.85
C VAL A 76 5.02 11.76 37.07
N ASP A 77 3.70 11.55 36.87
CA ASP A 77 2.76 11.23 37.96
C ASP A 77 3.06 9.89 38.66
N LYS A 78 3.82 9.01 38.00
CA LYS A 78 4.18 7.67 38.51
C LYS A 78 5.64 7.57 38.96
N LEU A 79 6.30 8.69 39.22
CA LEU A 79 7.66 8.68 39.71
C LEU A 79 7.71 8.24 41.18
N ASP A 80 8.57 7.27 41.46
CA ASP A 80 8.92 6.87 42.82
C ASP A 80 10.25 7.53 43.21
N TRP A 81 10.15 8.57 44.03
CA TRP A 81 11.30 9.33 44.49
C TRP A 81 12.18 8.53 45.47
N VAL A 82 11.62 7.54 46.15
CA VAL A 82 12.40 6.68 47.07
C VAL A 82 13.36 5.79 46.29
N GLU A 83 12.90 5.24 45.15
CA GLU A 83 13.80 4.47 44.27
C GLU A 83 14.78 5.35 43.51
N LEU A 84 14.40 6.55 43.11
CA LEU A 84 15.26 7.47 42.39
C LEU A 84 16.46 7.93 43.23
N ARG A 85 16.27 8.16 44.52
CA ARG A 85 17.33 8.55 45.44
C ARG A 85 18.40 7.46 45.65
N LYS A 86 18.08 6.20 45.38
CA LYS A 86 19.05 5.07 45.45
C LYS A 86 19.93 4.99 44.22
N SER A 87 19.59 5.69 43.11
CA SER A 87 20.38 5.65 41.91
C SER A 87 21.59 6.57 41.96
N GLN A 88 22.71 6.13 41.39
CA GLN A 88 23.93 6.94 41.32
C GLN A 88 23.78 8.17 40.43
N ASP A 89 22.92 8.09 39.40
CA ASP A 89 22.67 9.16 38.43
C ASP A 89 21.16 9.27 38.21
N ILE A 90 20.55 10.26 38.89
CA ILE A 90 19.11 10.51 38.84
C ILE A 90 18.70 10.90 37.43
N GLU A 91 19.50 11.71 36.72
CA GLU A 91 19.13 12.20 35.39
C GLU A 91 19.09 11.04 34.36
N LYS A 92 20.08 10.19 34.37
CA LYS A 92 20.15 9.03 33.47
C LYS A 92 19.01 8.05 33.75
N THR A 93 18.69 7.84 35.02
CA THR A 93 17.57 6.98 35.42
C THR A 93 16.23 7.54 34.96
N LEU A 94 15.97 8.85 35.15
CA LEU A 94 14.77 9.55 34.66
C LEU A 94 14.66 9.47 33.13
N LYS A 95 15.75 9.79 32.42
CA LYS A 95 15.78 9.69 30.94
C LYS A 95 15.45 8.27 30.47
N SER A 96 16.00 7.24 31.11
CA SER A 96 15.71 5.85 30.78
C SER A 96 14.26 5.46 31.05
N PHE A 97 13.75 5.85 32.21
CA PHE A 97 12.38 5.59 32.64
C PHE A 97 11.35 6.23 31.69
N PHE A 98 11.52 7.52 31.36
CA PHE A 98 10.64 8.24 30.45
C PHE A 98 10.75 7.72 29.01
N SER A 99 11.96 7.48 28.53
CA SER A 99 12.18 6.96 27.16
C SER A 99 11.41 5.69 26.86
N LYS A 100 11.39 4.73 27.80
CA LYS A 100 10.66 3.48 27.64
C LYS A 100 9.16 3.71 27.49
N ARG A 101 8.59 4.60 28.32
CA ARG A 101 7.15 4.91 28.31
C ARG A 101 6.72 5.70 27.08
N ILE A 102 7.51 6.73 26.73
CA ILE A 102 7.29 7.55 25.53
C ILE A 102 7.34 6.68 24.27
N LYS A 103 8.39 5.87 24.10
CA LYS A 103 8.51 4.95 22.95
C LYS A 103 7.33 3.98 22.87
N GLY A 104 6.92 3.40 23.99
CA GLY A 104 5.81 2.46 24.05
C GLY A 104 4.48 3.12 23.68
N ALA A 105 4.25 4.36 24.10
CA ALA A 105 3.04 5.11 23.78
C ALA A 105 2.99 5.50 22.30
N ILE A 106 4.07 6.07 21.77
CA ILE A 106 4.14 6.42 20.35
C ILE A 106 3.95 5.19 19.47
N ARG A 107 4.60 4.06 19.77
CA ARG A 107 4.45 2.81 19.02
C ARG A 107 3.00 2.32 19.00
N ARG A 108 2.33 2.28 20.16
CA ARG A 108 0.92 1.89 20.24
C ARG A 108 0.01 2.85 19.45
N ARG A 109 0.30 4.15 19.47
CA ARG A 109 -0.46 5.12 18.70
C ARG A 109 -0.30 4.91 17.19
N ILE A 110 0.94 4.65 16.74
CA ILE A 110 1.21 4.28 15.36
C ILE A 110 0.47 3.00 14.99
N ASP A 111 0.50 1.96 15.82
CA ASP A 111 -0.18 0.70 15.56
C ASP A 111 -1.70 0.86 15.43
N MET A 112 -2.30 1.80 16.19
CA MET A 112 -3.74 2.09 16.12
C MET A 112 -4.15 2.92 14.90
N HIS A 113 -3.33 3.88 14.49
CA HIS A 113 -3.72 4.92 13.52
C HIS A 113 -2.86 4.95 12.25
N ARG A 114 -1.95 4.00 12.08
CA ARG A 114 -1.04 3.96 10.95
C ARG A 114 -1.75 3.81 9.61
N GLY A 115 -2.75 2.96 9.55
CA GLY A 115 -3.52 2.68 8.34
C GLY A 115 -4.93 3.25 8.42
N ASN A 116 -5.57 3.32 7.27
CA ASN A 116 -6.99 3.66 7.15
C ASN A 116 -7.89 2.59 7.78
N MET A 117 -7.43 1.32 7.74
CA MET A 117 -8.06 0.22 8.48
C MET A 117 -7.19 -0.18 9.67
N ARG A 118 -7.83 -0.30 10.83
CA ARG A 118 -7.14 -0.70 12.06
C ARG A 118 -6.88 -2.22 12.06
N ILE A 119 -5.61 -2.57 12.25
CA ILE A 119 -5.21 -3.96 12.49
C ILE A 119 -5.03 -4.16 14.00
N PRO A 120 -5.58 -5.22 14.61
CA PRO A 120 -5.39 -5.52 16.01
C PRO A 120 -3.90 -5.69 16.38
N GLU A 121 -3.49 -5.20 17.56
CA GLU A 121 -2.09 -5.22 18.01
C GLU A 121 -1.48 -6.62 18.02
N HIS A 122 -2.26 -7.64 18.41
CA HIS A 122 -1.78 -9.01 18.43
C HIS A 122 -1.41 -9.54 17.05
N GLN A 123 -2.12 -9.12 15.99
CA GLN A 123 -1.79 -9.49 14.60
C GLN A 123 -0.52 -8.77 14.14
N LEU A 124 -0.36 -7.48 14.47
CA LEU A 124 0.87 -6.73 14.17
C LEU A 124 2.08 -7.35 14.89
N ASN A 125 1.89 -7.81 16.11
CA ASN A 125 2.95 -8.50 16.85
C ASN A 125 3.32 -9.86 16.25
N LYS A 126 2.36 -10.60 15.66
CA LYS A 126 2.63 -11.82 14.89
C LYS A 126 3.48 -11.50 13.66
N ILE A 127 3.09 -10.51 12.84
CA ILE A 127 3.85 -10.08 11.66
C ILE A 127 5.29 -9.71 12.02
N ARG A 128 5.50 -9.01 13.14
CA ARG A 128 6.83 -8.64 13.63
C ARG A 128 7.65 -9.84 14.07
N LYS A 129 7.05 -10.81 14.78
CA LYS A 129 7.72 -12.02 15.23
C LYS A 129 8.14 -12.93 14.08
N ASP A 130 7.27 -13.07 13.10
CA ASP A 130 7.49 -13.93 11.93
C ASP A 130 8.39 -13.29 10.87
N ASN A 131 8.88 -12.05 11.11
CA ASN A 131 9.69 -11.28 10.15
C ASN A 131 9.11 -11.24 8.73
N GLY A 132 7.78 -11.19 8.61
CA GLY A 132 7.10 -11.10 7.32
C GLY A 132 7.08 -12.40 6.51
N LYS A 133 7.29 -13.58 7.11
CA LYS A 133 7.24 -14.87 6.41
C LYS A 133 5.84 -15.24 5.94
N ASP A 134 4.81 -14.86 6.69
CA ASP A 134 3.42 -15.09 6.30
C ASP A 134 2.95 -14.03 5.29
N LYS A 135 2.92 -14.42 4.01
CA LYS A 135 2.52 -13.54 2.90
C LYS A 135 1.10 -12.97 3.06
N LYS A 136 0.15 -13.74 3.61
CA LYS A 136 -1.24 -13.28 3.83
C LYS A 136 -1.29 -12.15 4.85
N MET A 137 -0.57 -12.29 5.94
CA MET A 137 -0.49 -11.27 6.99
C MET A 137 0.20 -10.00 6.49
N VAL A 138 1.26 -10.14 5.70
CA VAL A 138 1.97 -9.02 5.06
C VAL A 138 1.04 -8.29 4.08
N THR A 139 0.30 -9.02 3.25
CA THR A 139 -0.68 -8.43 2.31
C THR A 139 -1.77 -7.66 3.08
N MET A 140 -2.33 -8.22 4.15
CA MET A 140 -3.31 -7.53 5.00
C MET A 140 -2.74 -6.23 5.58
N PHE A 141 -1.47 -6.24 5.99
CA PHE A 141 -0.78 -5.07 6.52
C PHE A 141 -0.65 -3.94 5.49
N PHE A 142 -0.26 -4.26 4.25
CA PHE A 142 -0.16 -3.27 3.17
C PHE A 142 -1.54 -2.79 2.71
N ASN A 143 -2.52 -3.67 2.61
CA ASN A 143 -3.88 -3.31 2.21
C ASN A 143 -4.63 -2.44 3.25
N SER A 144 -4.09 -2.31 4.46
CA SER A 144 -4.65 -1.41 5.47
C SER A 144 -4.37 0.07 5.20
N ILE A 145 -3.46 0.38 4.28
CA ILE A 145 -3.08 1.74 3.89
C ILE A 145 -3.65 2.01 2.52
N PHE A 146 -4.54 3.01 2.42
CA PHE A 146 -5.12 3.43 1.16
C PHE A 146 -4.23 4.46 0.48
N LEU A 147 -4.12 4.35 -0.81
CA LEU A 147 -3.45 5.34 -1.66
C LEU A 147 -4.51 6.28 -2.25
N SER A 148 -4.12 7.50 -2.58
CA SER A 148 -5.00 8.42 -3.30
C SER A 148 -4.99 8.04 -4.78
N ILE A 149 -6.18 7.95 -5.39
CA ILE A 149 -6.34 7.74 -6.85
C ILE A 149 -5.77 8.95 -7.63
N ASP A 150 -5.90 10.15 -7.04
CA ASP A 150 -5.41 11.40 -7.64
C ASP A 150 -3.91 11.65 -7.37
N ALA A 151 -3.24 10.74 -6.63
CA ALA A 151 -1.82 10.88 -6.38
C ALA A 151 -1.05 10.68 -7.69
N LYS A 152 -0.22 11.66 -8.04
CA LYS A 152 0.73 11.57 -9.15
C LYS A 152 2.06 11.06 -8.60
N PRO A 153 2.50 9.86 -8.94
CA PRO A 153 3.82 9.36 -8.52
C PRO A 153 4.96 10.13 -9.18
N ASN A 154 4.75 10.57 -10.43
CA ASN A 154 5.62 11.47 -11.19
C ASN A 154 4.73 12.49 -11.92
N ASP A 155 5.30 13.61 -12.37
CA ASP A 155 4.55 14.72 -13.01
C ASP A 155 3.73 14.31 -14.25
N ASP A 156 4.07 13.19 -14.91
CA ASP A 156 3.45 12.75 -16.15
C ASP A 156 2.46 11.57 -16.00
N ASP A 157 2.53 10.79 -14.90
CA ASP A 157 1.69 9.60 -14.71
C ASP A 157 0.64 9.78 -13.62
N ASN A 158 -0.62 9.87 -14.02
CA ASN A 158 -1.74 9.85 -13.11
C ASN A 158 -2.09 8.38 -12.75
N MET A 159 -2.15 8.02 -11.46
CA MET A 159 -2.53 6.67 -11.01
C MET A 159 -3.89 6.22 -11.54
N MET A 160 -4.78 7.16 -11.88
CA MET A 160 -6.10 6.86 -12.46
C MET A 160 -5.98 6.09 -13.77
N TYR A 161 -4.96 6.36 -14.60
CA TYR A 161 -4.72 5.64 -15.86
C TYR A 161 -4.13 4.24 -15.68
N GLN A 162 -3.69 3.88 -14.47
CA GLN A 162 -3.14 2.56 -14.17
C GLN A 162 -4.20 1.59 -13.62
N LEU A 163 -5.40 2.08 -13.32
CA LEU A 163 -6.49 1.23 -12.87
C LEU A 163 -7.14 0.56 -14.08
N PRO A 164 -7.10 -0.78 -14.18
CA PRO A 164 -7.77 -1.47 -15.27
C PRO A 164 -9.28 -1.27 -15.16
N ASP A 165 -9.88 -0.76 -16.22
CA ASP A 165 -11.33 -0.76 -16.37
C ASP A 165 -11.81 -2.19 -16.57
N LYS A 166 -12.67 -2.66 -15.67
CA LYS A 166 -13.30 -3.98 -15.73
C LYS A 166 -14.74 -3.90 -16.25
N SER A 167 -15.21 -2.71 -16.65
CA SER A 167 -16.51 -2.59 -17.31
C SER A 167 -16.47 -3.34 -18.63
N GLU A 168 -17.49 -4.13 -18.88
CA GLU A 168 -17.63 -4.77 -20.18
C GLU A 168 -17.87 -3.66 -21.23
N PRO A 169 -17.10 -3.64 -22.32
CA PRO A 169 -17.31 -2.66 -23.37
C PRO A 169 -18.74 -2.81 -23.92
N TYR A 170 -19.39 -1.70 -24.13
CA TYR A 170 -20.71 -1.66 -24.72
C TYR A 170 -20.73 -2.46 -26.03
N ASN A 171 -21.69 -3.36 -26.18
CA ASN A 171 -21.93 -4.14 -27.40
C ASN A 171 -21.03 -5.35 -27.68
N ILE A 172 -20.46 -6.05 -26.66
CA ILE A 172 -19.81 -7.34 -26.89
C ILE A 172 -20.66 -8.30 -27.76
N PRO A 173 -22.00 -8.45 -27.53
CA PRO A 173 -22.82 -9.29 -28.37
C PRO A 173 -22.87 -8.84 -29.84
N LEU A 174 -22.95 -7.52 -30.08
CA LEU A 174 -22.98 -6.96 -31.42
C LEU A 174 -21.64 -7.11 -32.13
N LEU A 175 -20.53 -6.84 -31.43
CA LEU A 175 -19.17 -7.07 -31.92
C LEU A 175 -18.93 -8.53 -32.29
N ASN A 176 -19.34 -9.46 -31.43
CA ASN A 176 -19.20 -10.89 -31.68
C ASN A 176 -20.05 -11.34 -32.87
N ALA A 177 -21.25 -10.85 -33.03
CA ALA A 177 -22.12 -11.12 -34.20
C ALA A 177 -21.46 -10.60 -35.48
N TYR A 178 -20.94 -9.37 -35.46
CA TYR A 178 -20.25 -8.78 -36.60
C TYR A 178 -18.98 -9.56 -36.95
N LEU A 179 -18.11 -9.87 -35.97
CA LEU A 179 -16.90 -10.66 -36.17
C LEU A 179 -17.21 -12.05 -36.72
N THR A 180 -18.26 -12.71 -36.21
CA THR A 180 -18.69 -14.01 -36.70
C THR A 180 -19.10 -13.93 -38.17
N SER A 181 -19.86 -12.94 -38.56
CA SER A 181 -20.29 -12.69 -39.95
C SER A 181 -19.06 -12.45 -40.86
N LEU A 182 -18.15 -11.58 -40.43
CA LEU A 182 -16.95 -11.21 -41.17
C LEU A 182 -16.00 -12.41 -41.33
N LEU A 183 -15.79 -13.19 -40.30
CA LEU A 183 -14.95 -14.40 -40.34
C LEU A 183 -15.52 -15.44 -41.29
N LYS A 184 -16.83 -15.70 -41.27
CA LYS A 184 -17.51 -16.65 -42.20
C LYS A 184 -17.43 -16.22 -43.64
N LYS A 185 -17.35 -14.90 -43.91
CA LYS A 185 -17.24 -14.37 -45.27
C LYS A 185 -15.88 -14.57 -45.91
N HIS A 186 -14.80 -14.52 -45.11
CA HIS A 186 -13.41 -14.48 -45.60
C HIS A 186 -12.61 -15.79 -45.34
N LEU A 187 -13.10 -16.64 -44.44
CA LEU A 187 -12.38 -17.84 -44.02
C LEU A 187 -13.13 -19.14 -44.42
N ASN A 188 -12.36 -20.19 -44.58
CA ASN A 188 -12.92 -21.55 -44.73
C ASN A 188 -13.43 -22.05 -43.38
N ASP A 189 -14.35 -23.02 -43.36
CA ASP A 189 -14.95 -23.57 -42.13
C ASP A 189 -13.91 -24.04 -41.10
N ARG A 190 -12.81 -24.66 -41.55
CA ARG A 190 -11.72 -25.11 -40.66
C ARG A 190 -10.93 -23.96 -40.07
N GLU A 191 -10.64 -22.93 -40.86
CA GLU A 191 -9.93 -21.73 -40.43
C GLU A 191 -10.80 -20.94 -39.46
N TYR A 192 -12.10 -20.80 -39.74
CA TYR A 192 -13.08 -20.17 -38.88
C TYR A 192 -13.16 -20.85 -37.50
N GLU A 193 -13.32 -22.19 -37.47
CA GLU A 193 -13.38 -22.95 -36.22
C GLU A 193 -12.07 -22.88 -35.41
N VAL A 194 -10.92 -22.85 -36.05
CA VAL A 194 -9.63 -22.67 -35.38
C VAL A 194 -9.55 -21.30 -34.72
N LEU A 195 -9.97 -20.21 -35.37
CA LEU A 195 -9.97 -18.89 -34.79
C LEU A 195 -11.04 -18.75 -33.69
N ARG A 196 -12.26 -19.25 -33.94
CA ARG A 196 -13.35 -19.24 -32.96
C ARG A 196 -12.94 -19.88 -31.64
N LEU A 197 -12.37 -21.06 -31.67
CA LEU A 197 -11.92 -21.82 -30.50
C LEU A 197 -10.64 -21.23 -29.87
N SER A 198 -9.74 -20.64 -30.68
CA SER A 198 -8.50 -20.03 -30.17
C SER A 198 -8.73 -18.75 -29.41
N TYR A 199 -9.68 -17.92 -29.82
CA TYR A 199 -10.00 -16.63 -29.22
C TYR A 199 -11.20 -16.68 -28.27
N GLY A 200 -12.05 -17.72 -28.39
CA GLY A 200 -13.24 -17.87 -27.55
C GLY A 200 -14.34 -16.87 -27.91
N LEU A 201 -14.67 -16.73 -29.21
CA LEU A 201 -15.61 -15.70 -29.68
C LEU A 201 -17.05 -15.89 -29.17
N ASP A 202 -17.49 -17.16 -29.06
CA ASP A 202 -18.81 -17.56 -28.55
C ASP A 202 -18.73 -18.82 -27.67
N CYS A 203 -17.53 -19.18 -27.27
CA CYS A 203 -17.21 -20.34 -26.46
C CYS A 203 -16.00 -20.07 -25.57
N GLU A 204 -15.68 -21.00 -24.68
CA GLU A 204 -14.45 -20.92 -23.89
C GLU A 204 -13.21 -21.05 -24.77
N LYS A 205 -12.17 -20.30 -24.41
CA LYS A 205 -10.87 -20.34 -25.10
C LYS A 205 -10.19 -21.69 -24.92
N HIS A 206 -9.76 -22.31 -26.03
CA HIS A 206 -9.14 -23.61 -26.05
C HIS A 206 -7.65 -23.53 -26.41
N SER A 207 -6.87 -24.46 -25.88
CA SER A 207 -5.46 -24.64 -26.27
C SER A 207 -5.33 -25.32 -27.64
N ALA A 208 -4.19 -25.10 -28.33
CA ALA A 208 -3.95 -25.72 -29.66
C ALA A 208 -4.09 -27.25 -29.67
N LYS A 209 -3.73 -27.95 -28.58
CA LYS A 209 -3.92 -29.39 -28.43
C LYS A 209 -5.39 -29.77 -28.34
N GLN A 210 -6.20 -29.04 -27.62
CA GLN A 210 -7.65 -29.27 -27.50
C GLN A 210 -8.37 -28.98 -28.82
N ILE A 211 -7.93 -27.95 -29.55
CA ILE A 211 -8.47 -27.58 -30.86
C ILE A 211 -8.16 -28.71 -31.86
N ALA A 212 -6.93 -29.23 -31.87
CA ALA A 212 -6.55 -30.36 -32.72
C ALA A 212 -7.42 -31.60 -32.48
N ALA A 213 -7.66 -31.92 -31.20
CA ALA A 213 -8.53 -33.06 -30.83
C ALA A 213 -9.98 -32.85 -31.27
N LYS A 214 -10.54 -31.59 -31.12
CA LYS A 214 -11.91 -31.28 -31.53
C LYS A 214 -12.11 -31.31 -33.04
N LEU A 215 -11.12 -30.88 -33.81
CA LEU A 215 -11.18 -30.81 -35.27
C LEU A 215 -10.68 -32.08 -35.98
N GLY A 216 -10.30 -33.13 -35.22
CA GLY A 216 -9.83 -34.38 -35.78
C GLY A 216 -8.51 -34.23 -36.57
N ILE A 217 -7.63 -33.34 -36.13
CA ILE A 217 -6.30 -33.12 -36.71
C ILE A 217 -5.33 -34.08 -36.05
N ASP A 218 -5.07 -35.23 -36.71
CA ASP A 218 -4.18 -36.29 -36.21
C ASP A 218 -2.73 -36.05 -36.66
N GLY A 219 -1.77 -36.49 -35.85
CA GLY A 219 -0.34 -36.48 -36.17
C GLY A 219 0.54 -36.04 -35.00
N ALA A 220 1.83 -36.35 -35.04
CA ALA A 220 2.79 -36.05 -33.99
C ALA A 220 2.97 -34.51 -33.73
N SER A 221 2.64 -33.67 -34.71
CA SER A 221 2.76 -32.22 -34.69
C SER A 221 1.40 -31.51 -34.88
N ASN A 222 0.31 -32.10 -34.41
CA ASN A 222 -1.05 -31.57 -34.58
C ASN A 222 -1.23 -30.15 -34.06
N TYR A 223 -0.61 -29.78 -32.95
CA TYR A 223 -0.64 -28.41 -32.38
C TYR A 223 0.10 -27.40 -33.26
N VAL A 224 1.17 -27.78 -33.97
CA VAL A 224 1.88 -26.91 -34.91
C VAL A 224 0.99 -26.62 -36.11
N ARG A 225 0.29 -27.61 -36.64
CA ARG A 225 -0.64 -27.47 -37.76
C ARG A 225 -1.81 -26.55 -37.43
N VAL A 226 -2.32 -26.60 -36.19
CA VAL A 226 -3.33 -25.65 -35.69
C VAL A 226 -2.77 -24.22 -35.63
N SER A 227 -1.51 -24.07 -35.21
CA SER A 227 -0.85 -22.74 -35.15
C SER A 227 -0.60 -22.16 -36.55
N GLU A 228 -0.24 -23.01 -37.52
CA GLU A 228 -0.10 -22.63 -38.92
C GLU A 228 -1.42 -22.21 -39.54
N LEU A 229 -2.49 -22.98 -39.33
CA LEU A 229 -3.84 -22.64 -39.80
C LEU A 229 -4.30 -21.34 -39.19
N LYS A 230 -4.05 -21.14 -37.91
CA LYS A 230 -4.37 -19.84 -37.21
C LYS A 230 -3.62 -18.69 -37.88
N LYS A 231 -2.33 -18.83 -38.15
CA LYS A 231 -1.51 -17.79 -38.81
C LYS A 231 -2.00 -17.50 -40.23
N GLN A 232 -2.33 -18.54 -40.99
CA GLN A 232 -2.86 -18.40 -42.35
C GLN A 232 -4.22 -17.67 -42.35
N ALA A 233 -5.10 -18.02 -41.41
CA ALA A 233 -6.41 -17.37 -41.27
C ALA A 233 -6.27 -15.87 -40.89
N VAL A 234 -5.37 -15.55 -39.97
CA VAL A 234 -5.09 -14.16 -39.61
C VAL A 234 -4.52 -13.37 -40.78
N ASN A 235 -3.55 -13.92 -41.53
CA ASN A 235 -3.00 -13.25 -42.72
C ASN A 235 -4.08 -12.98 -43.78
N LYS A 236 -4.95 -13.97 -44.05
CA LYS A 236 -6.08 -13.77 -44.98
C LYS A 236 -7.01 -12.64 -44.55
N LEU A 237 -7.24 -12.47 -43.24
CA LEU A 237 -8.06 -11.37 -42.74
C LEU A 237 -7.34 -10.03 -42.91
N ILE A 238 -6.05 -9.97 -42.62
CA ILE A 238 -5.24 -8.75 -42.81
C ILE A 238 -5.26 -8.30 -44.26
N ASP A 239 -5.20 -9.24 -45.21
CA ASP A 239 -5.16 -8.94 -46.63
C ASP A 239 -6.52 -8.54 -47.21
N ASN A 240 -7.64 -8.97 -46.60
CA ASN A 240 -8.99 -8.82 -47.18
C ASN A 240 -9.93 -7.92 -46.39
N VAL A 241 -9.57 -7.52 -45.17
CA VAL A 241 -10.42 -6.69 -44.29
C VAL A 241 -9.76 -5.38 -44.02
N ASP A 242 -10.45 -4.28 -44.34
CA ASP A 242 -9.99 -2.95 -44.00
C ASP A 242 -10.12 -2.72 -42.47
N HIS A 243 -9.02 -2.28 -41.86
CA HIS A 243 -8.95 -1.99 -40.43
C HIS A 243 -10.01 -0.98 -39.97
N SER A 244 -10.40 -0.04 -40.83
CA SER A 244 -11.43 0.96 -40.53
C SER A 244 -12.80 0.33 -40.21
N GLN A 245 -13.12 -0.80 -40.82
CA GLN A 245 -14.41 -1.49 -40.62
C GLN A 245 -14.61 -2.07 -39.21
N VAL A 246 -13.53 -2.28 -38.47
CA VAL A 246 -13.56 -2.84 -37.11
C VAL A 246 -13.56 -1.74 -36.05
N LEU A 247 -12.99 -0.57 -36.36
CA LEU A 247 -12.89 0.55 -35.42
C LEU A 247 -14.24 1.09 -34.93
N ASP A 248 -15.27 1.00 -35.74
CA ASP A 248 -16.62 1.49 -35.41
C ASP A 248 -17.30 0.63 -34.32
N TYR A 249 -16.72 -0.55 -33.98
CA TYR A 249 -17.25 -1.51 -33.01
C TYR A 249 -16.35 -1.67 -31.76
N LEU A 250 -15.19 -1.02 -31.74
CA LEU A 250 -14.26 -0.99 -30.62
C LEU A 250 -14.44 0.27 -29.78
#